data_b9266eb8c130b4de6994349a0c23581d
#
_entry.id   b9266eb8c130b4de6994349a0c23581d
#
_cell.length_a   1.000
_cell.length_b   1.000
_cell.length_c   1.000
_cell.angle_alpha   90.00
_cell.angle_beta   90.00
_cell.angle_gamma   90.00
#
_symmetry.space_group_name_H-M   'P 1'
#
loop_
_entity.id
_entity.type
_entity.pdbx_description
1 polymer ?
#
loop_
_entity_poly.entity_id
_entity_poly.type
_entity_poly.pdbx_seq_one_letter_code
_entity_poly.pdbx_strand_id
1 'polypeptide(L)'
;MKRLLAVALLACVAIASPAHAGLFGKKPETVATEAARDGLPAVTLWVDATWGFRHQGAANDLTRAHQAFAAQGYKVVSVQPYIENGDLQGFFVTYQRP
;
A
#
# COMPACT_ATOMS: atom_id res chain seq x y z
N MET A 1 32.09 -13.49 -2.85
CA MET A 1 31.44 -14.12 -4.00
C MET A 1 30.15 -14.82 -3.66
N LYS A 2 30.14 -15.64 -2.62
CA LYS A 2 28.90 -16.31 -2.19
C LYS A 2 27.79 -15.33 -1.83
N ARG A 3 28.14 -14.17 -1.29
CA ARG A 3 27.17 -13.13 -0.92
C ARG A 3 26.50 -12.49 -2.14
N LEU A 4 27.22 -12.35 -3.24
CA LEU A 4 26.65 -11.79 -4.47
C LEU A 4 25.62 -12.73 -5.10
N LEU A 5 25.86 -14.02 -5.02
CA LEU A 5 24.89 -14.99 -5.52
C LEU A 5 23.60 -14.99 -4.72
N ALA A 6 23.71 -14.87 -3.40
CA ALA A 6 22.53 -14.78 -2.54
C ALA A 6 21.69 -13.53 -2.82
N VAL A 7 22.34 -12.40 -3.06
CA VAL A 7 21.65 -11.15 -3.39
C VAL A 7 20.92 -11.27 -4.73
N ALA A 8 21.53 -11.90 -5.73
CA ALA A 8 20.90 -12.11 -7.02
C ALA A 8 19.65 -12.97 -6.92
N LEU A 9 19.67 -14.01 -6.10
CA LEU A 9 18.51 -14.86 -5.87
C LEU A 9 17.37 -14.11 -5.22
N LEU A 10 17.67 -13.27 -4.25
CA LEU A 10 16.67 -12.43 -3.60
C LEU A 10 16.00 -11.47 -4.57
N ALA A 11 16.76 -10.88 -5.48
CA ALA A 11 16.23 -9.99 -6.49
C ALA A 11 15.24 -10.72 -7.42
N CYS A 12 15.55 -11.93 -7.82
CA CYS A 12 14.67 -12.72 -8.67
C CYS A 12 13.35 -13.05 -7.98
N VAL A 13 13.39 -13.41 -6.71
CA VAL A 13 12.18 -13.70 -5.93
C VAL A 13 11.32 -12.45 -5.77
N ALA A 14 11.94 -11.30 -5.53
CA ALA A 14 11.22 -10.03 -5.39
C ALA A 14 10.50 -9.64 -6.67
N ILE A 15 11.07 -9.94 -7.84
CA ILE A 15 10.46 -9.64 -9.14
C ILE A 15 9.25 -10.54 -9.41
N ALA A 16 9.29 -11.79 -8.97
CA ALA A 16 8.22 -12.74 -9.22
C ALA A 16 6.94 -12.46 -8.42
N SER A 17 7.06 -11.87 -7.23
CA SER A 17 5.94 -11.66 -6.32
C SER A 17 4.89 -10.64 -6.76
N PRO A 18 5.23 -9.48 -7.35
CA PRO A 18 4.26 -8.41 -7.61
C PRO A 18 3.13 -8.77 -8.56
N ALA A 19 3.36 -9.69 -9.49
CA ALA A 19 2.38 -10.05 -10.50
C ALA A 19 1.11 -10.64 -9.91
N HIS A 20 1.21 -11.44 -8.87
CA HIS A 20 0.06 -12.05 -8.20
C HIS A 20 -0.64 -11.08 -7.27
N ALA A 21 0.10 -10.26 -6.60
CA ALA A 21 -0.46 -9.28 -5.68
C ALA A 21 -1.35 -8.27 -6.39
N GLY A 22 -1.08 -7.95 -7.65
CA GLY A 22 -1.86 -7.01 -8.43
C GLY A 22 -3.30 -7.41 -8.67
N LEU A 23 -3.62 -8.71 -8.70
CA LEU A 23 -4.96 -9.21 -8.94
C LEU A 23 -5.91 -8.96 -7.78
N PHE A 24 -5.40 -9.08 -6.56
CA PHE A 24 -6.22 -8.98 -5.34
C PHE A 24 -5.88 -7.73 -4.53
N GLY A 25 -5.02 -6.88 -5.08
CA GLY A 25 -4.48 -5.77 -4.34
C GLY A 25 -3.40 -6.22 -3.38
N LYS A 26 -2.52 -5.31 -3.02
CA LYS A 26 -1.46 -5.57 -2.05
C LYS A 26 -1.88 -5.10 -0.67
N LYS A 27 -1.39 -5.77 0.36
CA LYS A 27 -1.57 -5.31 1.73
C LYS A 27 -0.87 -3.97 1.90
N PRO A 28 -1.41 -3.06 2.73
CA PRO A 28 -0.76 -1.77 2.94
C PRO A 28 0.67 -1.90 3.46
N GLU A 29 0.94 -2.91 4.28
CA GLU A 29 2.29 -3.17 4.78
C GLU A 29 3.27 -3.46 3.64
N THR A 30 2.83 -4.22 2.66
CA THR A 30 3.66 -4.56 1.49
C THR A 30 3.92 -3.32 0.64
N VAL A 31 2.88 -2.54 0.36
CA VAL A 31 3.01 -1.32 -0.44
C VAL A 31 3.95 -0.33 0.25
N ALA A 32 3.79 -0.14 1.55
CA ALA A 32 4.63 0.78 2.32
C ALA A 32 6.10 0.34 2.32
N THR A 33 6.35 -0.95 2.51
CA THR A 33 7.70 -1.50 2.50
C THR A 33 8.36 -1.34 1.13
N GLU A 34 7.62 -1.65 0.07
CA GLU A 34 8.13 -1.51 -1.30
C GLU A 34 8.40 -0.06 -1.66
N ALA A 35 7.49 0.84 -1.28
CA ALA A 35 7.67 2.27 -1.53
C ALA A 35 8.92 2.80 -0.83
N ALA A 36 9.13 2.40 0.42
CA ALA A 36 10.31 2.80 1.17
C ALA A 36 11.60 2.24 0.57
N ARG A 37 11.57 0.96 0.17
CA ARG A 37 12.70 0.31 -0.47
C ARG A 37 13.07 1.00 -1.78
N ASP A 38 12.08 1.39 -2.55
CA ASP A 38 12.28 2.04 -3.84
C ASP A 38 12.57 3.52 -3.71
N GLY A 39 12.57 4.06 -2.49
CA GLY A 39 12.89 5.45 -2.24
C GLY A 39 11.85 6.43 -2.73
N LEU A 40 10.60 6.03 -2.81
CA LEU A 40 9.53 6.91 -3.27
C LEU A 40 9.27 8.00 -2.24
N PRO A 41 9.32 9.29 -2.64
CA PRO A 41 9.01 10.37 -1.71
C PRO A 41 7.51 10.49 -1.41
N ALA A 42 6.67 10.01 -2.32
CA ALA A 42 5.22 10.02 -2.15
C ALA A 42 4.62 8.80 -2.84
N VAL A 43 3.50 8.34 -2.31
CA VAL A 43 2.81 7.16 -2.84
C VAL A 43 1.33 7.28 -2.55
N THR A 44 0.50 6.87 -3.52
CA THR A 44 -0.95 6.84 -3.34
C THR A 44 -1.42 5.39 -3.28
N LEU A 45 -2.18 5.08 -2.24
CA LEU A 45 -2.73 3.76 -1.99
C LEU A 45 -4.24 3.80 -2.22
N TRP A 46 -4.76 2.78 -2.87
CA TRP A 46 -6.20 2.54 -2.95
C TRP A 46 -6.64 1.70 -1.76
N VAL A 47 -7.64 2.20 -1.03
CA VAL A 47 -8.25 1.48 0.10
C VAL A 47 -9.70 1.21 -0.27
N ASP A 48 -10.03 -0.05 -0.51
CA ASP A 48 -11.36 -0.45 -0.94
C ASP A 48 -12.38 -0.35 0.18
N ALA A 49 -13.59 0.12 -0.14
CA ALA A 49 -14.69 0.23 0.80
C ALA A 49 -15.98 -0.34 0.25
N THR A 50 -15.89 -1.19 -0.79
CA THR A 50 -17.07 -1.78 -1.42
C THR A 50 -17.65 -2.94 -0.63
N TRP A 51 -16.88 -3.52 0.29
CA TRP A 51 -17.26 -4.72 1.02
C TRP A 51 -17.68 -4.40 2.45
N GLY A 52 -18.77 -5.03 2.88
CA GLY A 52 -19.16 -5.16 4.27
C GLY A 52 -19.45 -3.85 4.98
N PHE A 53 -18.86 -3.69 6.13
CA PHE A 53 -19.16 -2.61 7.07
C PHE A 53 -18.41 -1.34 6.68
N ARG A 54 -19.03 -0.54 5.84
CA ARG A 54 -18.41 0.64 5.24
C ARG A 54 -17.97 1.70 6.24
N HIS A 55 -18.64 1.76 7.39
CA HIS A 55 -18.30 2.77 8.39
C HIS A 55 -17.04 2.39 9.17
N GLN A 56 -17.19 1.49 10.12
CA GLN A 56 -16.07 1.12 10.98
C GLN A 56 -15.03 0.27 10.25
N GLY A 57 -15.47 -0.59 9.33
CA GLY A 57 -14.56 -1.38 8.54
C GLY A 57 -13.62 -0.52 7.69
N ALA A 58 -14.17 0.49 7.03
CA ALA A 58 -13.37 1.42 6.24
C ALA A 58 -12.41 2.22 7.13
N ALA A 59 -12.88 2.67 8.29
CA ALA A 59 -12.03 3.38 9.23
C ALA A 59 -10.88 2.51 9.73
N ASN A 60 -11.14 1.25 10.01
CA ASN A 60 -10.13 0.30 10.44
C ASN A 60 -9.08 0.06 9.34
N ASP A 61 -9.53 -0.08 8.10
CA ASP A 61 -8.64 -0.26 6.97
C ASP A 61 -7.76 0.96 6.74
N LEU A 62 -8.34 2.15 6.86
CA LEU A 62 -7.58 3.39 6.75
C LEU A 62 -6.54 3.50 7.88
N THR A 63 -6.93 3.18 9.11
CA THR A 63 -6.02 3.19 10.25
C THR A 63 -4.86 2.22 10.03
N ARG A 64 -5.16 1.02 9.56
CA ARG A 64 -4.14 0.02 9.26
C ARG A 64 -3.15 0.54 8.21
N ALA A 65 -3.67 1.16 7.15
CA ALA A 65 -2.83 1.74 6.12
C ALA A 65 -1.93 2.84 6.68
N HIS A 66 -2.50 3.72 7.51
CA HIS A 66 -1.73 4.80 8.14
C HIS A 66 -0.61 4.25 9.01
N GLN A 67 -0.89 3.21 9.79
CA GLN A 67 0.11 2.57 10.64
C GLN A 67 1.23 1.94 9.81
N ALA A 68 0.87 1.24 8.73
CA ALA A 68 1.83 0.60 7.86
C ALA A 68 2.79 1.63 7.24
N PHE A 69 2.26 2.74 6.76
CA PHE A 69 3.06 3.78 6.15
C PHE A 69 3.86 4.56 7.19
N ALA A 70 3.30 4.81 8.36
CA ALA A 70 4.02 5.46 9.45
C ALA A 70 5.26 4.66 9.87
N ALA A 71 5.16 3.34 9.88
CA ALA A 71 6.29 2.46 10.19
C ALA A 71 7.46 2.65 9.22
N GLN A 72 7.19 3.13 8.01
CA GLN A 72 8.20 3.38 6.98
C GLN A 72 8.56 4.87 6.87
N GLY A 73 8.11 5.69 7.81
CA GLY A 73 8.45 7.11 7.84
C GLY A 73 7.57 8.00 6.99
N TYR A 74 6.46 7.47 6.47
CA TYR A 74 5.50 8.25 5.69
C TYR A 74 4.45 8.88 6.58
N LYS A 75 3.92 10.02 6.13
CA LYS A 75 2.79 10.69 6.76
C LYS A 75 1.66 10.81 5.76
N VAL A 76 0.43 10.67 6.24
CA VAL A 76 -0.74 10.87 5.40
C VAL A 76 -0.87 12.35 5.06
N VAL A 77 -1.06 12.67 3.78
CA VAL A 77 -1.26 14.05 3.33
C VAL A 77 -2.65 14.25 2.75
N SER A 78 -3.30 13.21 2.26
CA SER A 78 -4.69 13.34 1.80
C SER A 78 -5.40 12.00 1.83
N VAL A 79 -6.70 12.06 2.07
CA VAL A 79 -7.62 10.93 1.98
C VAL A 79 -8.79 11.40 1.15
N GLN A 80 -8.95 10.84 -0.06
CA GLN A 80 -10.00 11.26 -0.96
C GLN A 80 -10.96 10.12 -1.25
N PRO A 81 -12.25 10.30 -0.93
CA PRO A 81 -13.24 9.28 -1.26
C PRO A 81 -13.46 9.21 -2.76
N TYR A 82 -13.62 8.01 -3.26
CA TYR A 82 -14.05 7.78 -4.63
C TYR A 82 -15.48 7.26 -4.63
N ILE A 83 -16.37 8.01 -5.25
CA ILE A 83 -17.80 7.72 -5.27
C ILE A 83 -18.23 7.53 -6.72
N GLU A 84 -18.99 6.48 -6.99
CA GLU A 84 -19.47 6.14 -8.30
C GLU A 84 -20.96 5.85 -8.21
N ASN A 85 -21.77 6.56 -8.99
CA ASN A 85 -23.23 6.43 -8.98
C ASN A 85 -23.83 6.59 -7.58
N GLY A 86 -23.26 7.48 -6.77
CA GLY A 86 -23.73 7.73 -5.42
C GLY A 86 -23.21 6.75 -4.37
N ASP A 87 -22.46 5.72 -4.78
CA ASP A 87 -21.92 4.71 -3.88
C ASP A 87 -20.43 4.91 -3.61
N LEU A 88 -20.07 4.85 -2.36
CA LEU A 88 -18.67 4.91 -1.96
C LEU A 88 -17.96 3.62 -2.39
N GLN A 89 -16.92 3.76 -3.19
CA GLN A 89 -16.12 2.63 -3.67
C GLN A 89 -14.87 2.42 -2.84
N GLY A 90 -14.28 3.48 -2.36
CA GLY A 90 -13.06 3.41 -1.59
C GLY A 90 -12.42 4.79 -1.46
N PHE A 91 -11.13 4.77 -1.15
CA PHE A 91 -10.37 5.99 -0.92
C PHE A 91 -9.03 5.93 -1.63
N PHE A 92 -8.64 7.06 -2.20
CA PHE A 92 -7.24 7.29 -2.59
C PHE A 92 -6.55 7.98 -1.44
N VAL A 93 -5.56 7.34 -0.88
CA VAL A 93 -4.83 7.85 0.28
C VAL A 93 -3.40 8.13 -0.15
N THR A 94 -2.97 9.36 0.03
CA THR A 94 -1.62 9.76 -0.37
C THR A 94 -0.75 9.95 0.86
N TYR A 95 0.43 9.37 0.79
CA TYR A 95 1.43 9.42 1.85
C TYR A 95 2.70 10.06 1.31
N GLN A 96 3.40 10.75 2.18
CA GLN A 96 4.63 11.43 1.82
C GLN A 96 5.65 11.28 2.94
N ARG A 97 6.91 11.20 2.58
CA ARG A 97 8.01 11.26 3.54
C ARG A 97 9.07 12.24 3.07
N PRO A 98 9.87 12.77 4.01
CA PRO A 98 10.96 13.72 3.69
C PRO A 98 11.99 13.14 2.76
#